data_a73ff8fec1e6c39e0bb2ac44bff02cf0
#
_entry.id   a73ff8fec1e6c39e0bb2ac44bff02cf0
#
_cell.length_a   1.000
_cell.length_b   1.000
_cell.length_c   1.000
_cell.angle_alpha   90.00
_cell.angle_beta   90.00
_cell.angle_gamma   90.00
#
_symmetry.space_group_name_H-M   'P 1'
#
loop_
_entity.id
_entity.type
_entity.pdbx_description
1 polymer ?
#
loop_
_entity_poly.entity_id
_entity_poly.type
_entity_poly.pdbx_seq_one_letter_code
_entity_poly.pdbx_strand_id
1 'polypeptide(L)'
;MGDFLGSIWWLLVALGLLITFHEFGHYWVARRMGVRVLKFSVGFGRKLWSRKGRDGTEYVIAAIPLGGYVKMLDEREGEVEDNELDQAFNRKSVWARIAIVIAGPAFNLVFTFFAFWLMFLVGMPESRPIVGEVSGIAAS
;
A
#
# COMPACT_ATOMS: atom_id res chain seq x y z
N MET A 1 29.26 -4.65 -3.70
CA MET A 1 28.68 -3.50 -2.98
C MET A 1 27.54 -2.84 -3.76
N GLY A 2 27.64 -2.70 -5.09
CA GLY A 2 26.56 -2.17 -5.94
C GLY A 2 25.27 -3.01 -5.89
N ASP A 3 25.35 -4.32 -5.94
CA ASP A 3 24.20 -5.22 -5.92
C ASP A 3 23.42 -5.17 -4.58
N PHE A 4 24.12 -4.99 -3.46
CA PHE A 4 23.48 -4.85 -2.16
C PHE A 4 22.67 -3.56 -2.01
N LEU A 5 23.23 -2.43 -2.41
CA LEU A 5 22.51 -1.14 -2.41
C LEU A 5 21.35 -1.14 -3.40
N GLY A 6 21.53 -1.77 -4.56
CA GLY A 6 20.45 -1.98 -5.53
C GLY A 6 19.30 -2.79 -4.97
N SER A 7 19.61 -3.89 -4.27
CA SER A 7 18.59 -4.72 -3.64
C SER A 7 17.81 -3.97 -2.56
N ILE A 8 18.48 -3.17 -1.73
CA ILE A 8 17.82 -2.32 -0.73
C ILE A 8 16.90 -1.30 -1.41
N TRP A 9 17.36 -0.65 -2.48
CA TRP A 9 16.55 0.31 -3.22
C TRP A 9 15.25 -0.32 -3.74
N TRP A 10 15.36 -1.46 -4.42
CA TRP A 10 14.19 -2.16 -4.95
C TRP A 10 13.25 -2.67 -3.85
N LEU A 11 13.79 -3.10 -2.70
CA LEU A 11 12.99 -3.46 -1.54
C LEU A 11 12.17 -2.26 -1.03
N LEU A 12 12.79 -1.09 -0.90
CA LEU A 12 12.11 0.13 -0.45
C LEU A 12 11.02 0.57 -1.44
N VAL A 13 11.28 0.46 -2.74
CA VAL A 13 10.28 0.76 -3.78
C VAL A 13 9.11 -0.21 -3.68
N ALA A 14 9.37 -1.52 -3.56
CA ALA A 14 8.32 -2.53 -3.43
C ALA A 14 7.47 -2.33 -2.17
N LEU A 15 8.10 -2.07 -1.03
CA LEU A 15 7.40 -1.75 0.23
C LEU A 15 6.56 -0.48 0.10
N GLY A 16 7.11 0.57 -0.48
CA GLY A 16 6.40 1.83 -0.70
C GLY A 16 5.14 1.64 -1.56
N LEU A 17 5.24 0.86 -2.64
CA LEU A 17 4.10 0.51 -3.48
C LEU A 17 3.06 -0.30 -2.69
N LEU A 18 3.49 -1.37 -2.00
CA LEU A 18 2.61 -2.25 -1.24
C LEU A 18 1.83 -1.47 -0.17
N ILE A 19 2.51 -0.59 0.57
CA ILE A 19 1.89 0.23 1.60
C ILE A 19 0.94 1.26 0.98
N THR A 20 1.31 1.86 -0.15
CA THR A 20 0.43 2.81 -0.85
C THR A 20 -0.86 2.14 -1.30
N PHE A 21 -0.81 0.92 -1.84
CA PHE A 21 -2.00 0.15 -2.20
C PHE A 21 -2.83 -0.25 -0.99
N HIS A 22 -2.18 -0.59 0.13
CA HIS A 22 -2.85 -0.87 1.40
C HIS A 22 -3.66 0.33 1.88
N GLU A 23 -3.03 1.49 1.98
CA GLU A 23 -3.69 2.73 2.40
C GLU A 23 -4.77 3.17 1.41
N PHE A 24 -4.54 2.96 0.11
CA PHE A 24 -5.55 3.23 -0.91
C PHE A 24 -6.80 2.35 -0.72
N GLY A 25 -6.64 1.10 -0.28
CA GLY A 25 -7.75 0.21 0.05
C GLY A 25 -8.64 0.81 1.14
N HIS A 26 -8.05 1.23 2.26
CA HIS A 26 -8.77 1.91 3.34
C HIS A 26 -9.46 3.18 2.85
N TYR A 27 -8.74 4.03 2.14
CA TYR A 27 -9.25 5.27 1.56
C TYR A 27 -10.48 5.02 0.66
N TRP A 28 -10.35 4.10 -0.30
CA TRP A 28 -11.38 3.85 -1.29
C TRP A 28 -12.67 3.30 -0.65
N VAL A 29 -12.56 2.32 0.25
CA VAL A 29 -13.71 1.72 0.93
C VAL A 29 -14.32 2.70 1.93
N ALA A 30 -13.51 3.45 2.69
CA ALA A 30 -14.01 4.49 3.59
C ALA A 30 -14.94 5.47 2.86
N ARG A 31 -14.50 5.95 1.71
CA ARG A 31 -15.32 6.86 0.88
C ARG A 31 -16.61 6.21 0.36
N ARG A 32 -16.54 4.93 -0.05
CA ARG A 32 -17.73 4.19 -0.49
C ARG A 32 -18.73 3.95 0.64
N MET A 33 -18.24 3.85 1.87
CA MET A 33 -19.09 3.73 3.07
C MET A 33 -19.54 5.11 3.61
N GLY A 34 -19.25 6.20 2.92
CA GLY A 34 -19.65 7.55 3.32
C GLY A 34 -18.88 8.07 4.53
N VAL A 35 -17.65 7.59 4.77
CA VAL A 35 -16.73 8.16 5.76
C VAL A 35 -15.95 9.29 5.11
N ARG A 36 -15.87 10.43 5.79
CA ARG A 36 -15.05 11.55 5.35
C ARG A 36 -13.59 11.27 5.60
N VAL A 37 -12.79 11.31 4.54
CA VAL A 37 -11.33 11.20 4.65
C VAL A 37 -10.76 12.61 4.70
N LEU A 38 -10.05 12.91 5.77
CA LEU A 38 -9.41 14.21 5.99
C LEU A 38 -8.06 14.29 5.28
N LYS A 39 -7.31 13.19 5.30
CA LYS A 39 -5.97 13.14 4.74
C LYS A 39 -5.61 11.75 4.22
N PHE A 40 -4.95 11.73 3.07
CA PHE A 40 -4.29 10.57 2.49
C PHE A 40 -2.82 10.88 2.29
N SER A 41 -1.94 10.20 3.01
CA SER A 41 -0.50 10.44 2.95
C SER A 41 0.25 9.22 2.46
N VAL A 42 1.09 9.42 1.44
CA VAL A 42 2.12 8.47 1.03
C VAL A 42 3.44 8.93 1.64
N GLY A 43 4.00 8.10 2.52
CA GLY A 43 5.17 8.43 3.30
C GLY A 43 4.89 9.13 4.62
N PHE A 44 5.95 9.30 5.39
CA PHE A 44 5.97 10.00 6.69
C PHE A 44 6.93 11.19 6.69
N GLY A 45 6.84 12.01 7.74
CA GLY A 45 7.75 13.13 7.99
C GLY A 45 7.37 14.40 7.24
N ARG A 46 8.38 15.13 6.75
CA ARG A 46 8.18 16.44 6.13
C ARG A 46 7.39 16.33 4.82
N LYS A 47 6.34 17.13 4.68
CA LYS A 47 5.56 17.25 3.44
C LYS A 47 6.48 17.76 2.31
N LEU A 48 6.60 16.98 1.24
CA LEU A 48 7.26 17.41 0.00
C LEU A 48 6.27 18.05 -0.96
N TRP A 49 5.07 17.49 -1.01
CA TRP A 49 3.98 17.98 -1.83
C TRP A 49 2.64 17.74 -1.13
N SER A 50 1.71 18.68 -1.26
CA SER A 50 0.33 18.48 -0.82
C SER A 50 -0.65 19.19 -1.73
N ARG A 51 -1.82 18.58 -1.90
CA ARG A 51 -2.93 19.14 -2.66
C ARG A 51 -4.26 18.79 -2.00
N LYS A 52 -5.13 19.75 -1.86
CA LYS A 52 -6.50 19.51 -1.41
C LYS A 52 -7.38 19.13 -2.59
N GLY A 53 -8.03 17.97 -2.52
CA GLY A 53 -8.99 17.52 -3.51
C GLY A 53 -10.30 18.28 -3.45
N ARG A 54 -11.16 18.11 -4.46
CA ARG A 54 -12.50 18.70 -4.49
C ARG A 54 -13.42 18.17 -3.39
N ASP A 55 -13.12 17.00 -2.88
CA ASP A 55 -13.79 16.30 -1.79
C ASP A 55 -13.32 16.73 -0.38
N GLY A 56 -12.41 17.70 -0.32
CA GLY A 56 -11.84 18.21 0.93
C GLY A 56 -10.68 17.38 1.48
N THR A 57 -10.37 16.20 0.92
CA THR A 57 -9.24 15.36 1.33
C THR A 57 -7.91 16.04 1.01
N GLU A 58 -6.99 16.12 1.96
CA GLU A 58 -5.61 16.54 1.74
C GLU A 58 -4.77 15.34 1.28
N TYR A 59 -4.29 15.36 0.05
CA TYR A 59 -3.36 14.38 -0.48
C TYR A 59 -1.94 14.85 -0.24
N VAL A 60 -1.11 14.02 0.36
CA VAL A 60 0.26 14.36 0.76
C VAL A 60 1.26 13.34 0.26
N ILE A 61 2.39 13.83 -0.24
CA ILE A 61 3.60 13.04 -0.46
C ILE A 61 4.64 13.53 0.55
N ALA A 62 5.14 12.62 1.37
CA ALA A 62 6.11 12.94 2.41
C ALA A 62 7.50 12.37 2.09
N ALA A 63 8.51 12.85 2.81
CA ALA A 63 9.92 12.64 2.50
C ALA A 63 10.40 11.20 2.73
N ILE A 64 9.77 10.47 3.64
CA ILE A 64 10.18 9.11 4.01
C ILE A 64 9.20 8.12 3.39
N PRO A 65 9.57 7.39 2.31
CA PRO A 65 8.64 6.52 1.57
C PRO A 65 8.41 5.16 2.26
N LEU A 66 8.58 5.09 3.57
CA LEU A 66 8.44 3.87 4.38
C LEU A 66 7.09 3.84 5.09
N GLY A 67 6.00 4.00 4.33
CA GLY A 67 4.68 3.96 4.92
C GLY A 67 3.69 4.92 4.31
N GLY A 68 2.61 5.12 5.01
CA GLY A 68 1.53 6.03 4.68
C GLY A 68 0.47 6.00 5.75
N TYR A 69 -0.56 6.78 5.60
CA TYR A 69 -1.75 6.70 6.45
C TYR A 69 -2.95 7.38 5.82
N VAL A 70 -4.12 6.89 6.21
CA VAL A 70 -5.40 7.51 5.91
C VAL A 70 -5.97 8.06 7.21
N LYS A 71 -6.14 9.38 7.29
CA LYS A 71 -6.84 10.01 8.40
C LYS A 71 -8.32 10.16 8.04
N MET A 72 -9.16 9.49 8.79
CA MET A 72 -10.61 9.55 8.67
C MET A 72 -11.18 10.51 9.72
N LEU A 73 -12.37 11.03 9.49
CA LEU A 73 -13.10 11.79 10.48
C LEU A 73 -13.55 10.85 11.60
N ASP A 74 -13.15 11.12 12.85
CA ASP A 74 -13.53 10.34 14.04
C ASP A 74 -13.64 11.26 15.25
N GLU A 75 -14.77 11.20 15.98
CA GLU A 75 -15.02 12.04 17.16
C GLU A 75 -14.01 11.79 18.30
N ARG A 76 -13.33 10.65 18.30
CA ARG A 76 -12.30 10.32 19.30
C ARG A 76 -10.95 11.01 19.04
N GLU A 77 -10.76 11.54 17.84
CA GLU A 77 -9.52 12.20 17.43
C GLU A 77 -9.63 13.74 17.39
N GLY A 78 -10.83 14.28 17.54
CA GLY A 78 -11.06 15.73 17.53
C GLY A 78 -12.54 16.10 17.50
N GLU A 79 -12.81 17.39 17.60
CA GLU A 79 -14.16 17.91 17.48
C GLU A 79 -14.70 17.73 16.06
N VAL A 80 -15.92 17.23 15.96
CA VAL A 80 -16.63 17.02 14.68
C VAL A 80 -17.86 17.91 14.68
N GLU A 81 -18.03 18.68 13.61
CA GLU A 81 -19.23 19.51 13.46
C GLU A 81 -20.51 18.67 13.37
N ASP A 82 -21.60 19.13 13.94
CA ASP A 82 -22.86 18.39 14.03
C ASP A 82 -23.38 17.94 12.64
N ASN A 83 -23.12 18.72 11.60
CA ASN A 83 -23.48 18.42 10.21
C ASN A 83 -22.61 17.33 9.56
N GLU A 84 -21.50 16.94 10.19
CA GLU A 84 -20.54 15.95 9.69
C GLU A 84 -20.51 14.64 10.50
N LEU A 85 -21.27 14.58 11.59
CA LEU A 85 -21.32 13.41 12.48
C LEU A 85 -21.64 12.11 11.75
N ASP A 86 -22.53 12.15 10.77
CA ASP A 86 -22.90 11.00 9.96
C ASP A 86 -21.75 10.47 9.09
N GLN A 87 -20.72 11.29 8.87
CA GLN A 87 -19.53 10.95 8.10
C GLN A 87 -18.37 10.48 8.96
N ALA A 88 -18.53 10.49 10.30
CA ALA A 88 -17.51 10.03 11.23
C ALA A 88 -17.39 8.50 11.22
N PHE A 89 -16.16 7.99 11.21
CA PHE A 89 -15.85 6.55 11.17
C PHE A 89 -16.48 5.80 12.36
N ASN A 90 -16.38 6.36 13.57
CA ASN A 90 -16.91 5.74 14.79
C ASN A 90 -18.45 5.64 14.79
N ARG A 91 -19.15 6.48 14.03
CA ARG A 91 -20.61 6.46 13.87
C ARG A 91 -21.11 5.47 12.82
N LYS A 92 -20.23 4.94 11.98
CA LYS A 92 -20.62 3.95 10.98
C LYS A 92 -20.96 2.60 11.60
N SER A 93 -21.80 1.83 10.89
CA SER A 93 -22.14 0.47 11.32
C SER A 93 -20.87 -0.39 11.50
N VAL A 94 -20.96 -1.41 12.35
CA VAL A 94 -19.85 -2.33 12.60
C VAL A 94 -19.37 -2.97 11.30
N TRP A 95 -20.29 -3.35 10.41
CA TRP A 95 -19.95 -3.94 9.12
C TRP A 95 -19.18 -2.98 8.19
N ALA A 96 -19.58 -1.70 8.17
CA ALA A 96 -18.84 -0.68 7.40
C ALA A 96 -17.42 -0.50 7.94
N ARG A 97 -17.25 -0.45 9.26
CA ARG A 97 -15.92 -0.34 9.89
C ARG A 97 -15.06 -1.56 9.62
N ILE A 98 -15.63 -2.78 9.70
CA ILE A 98 -14.92 -4.02 9.35
C ILE A 98 -14.51 -3.99 7.89
N ALA A 99 -15.40 -3.62 6.96
CA ALA A 99 -15.07 -3.53 5.54
C ALA A 99 -13.92 -2.56 5.28
N ILE A 100 -13.91 -1.40 5.94
CA ILE A 100 -12.84 -0.41 5.83
C ILE A 100 -11.51 -0.99 6.33
N VAL A 101 -11.51 -1.67 7.49
CA VAL A 101 -10.29 -2.25 8.08
C VAL A 101 -9.73 -3.39 7.22
N ILE A 102 -10.60 -4.25 6.68
CA ILE A 102 -10.16 -5.37 5.83
C ILE A 102 -9.71 -4.89 4.44
N ALA A 103 -10.17 -3.73 4.01
CA ALA A 103 -9.85 -3.21 2.67
C ALA A 103 -8.36 -3.06 2.41
N GLY A 104 -7.57 -2.62 3.37
CA GLY A 104 -6.11 -2.52 3.24
C GLY A 104 -5.46 -3.86 2.85
N PRO A 105 -5.56 -4.91 3.70
CA PRO A 105 -5.04 -6.22 3.36
C PRO A 105 -5.63 -6.81 2.06
N ALA A 106 -6.93 -6.60 1.80
CA ALA A 106 -7.57 -7.09 0.58
C ALA A 106 -6.96 -6.44 -0.68
N PHE A 107 -6.69 -5.15 -0.66
CA PHE A 107 -6.03 -4.46 -1.77
C PHE A 107 -4.60 -4.94 -1.98
N ASN A 108 -3.87 -5.30 -0.92
CA ASN A 108 -2.56 -5.92 -1.04
C ASN A 108 -2.63 -7.29 -1.72
N LEU A 109 -3.62 -8.12 -1.41
CA LEU A 109 -3.83 -9.39 -2.10
C LEU A 109 -4.12 -9.20 -3.59
N VAL A 110 -4.99 -8.24 -3.93
CA VAL A 110 -5.29 -7.89 -5.32
C VAL A 110 -4.04 -7.40 -6.04
N PHE A 111 -3.27 -6.51 -5.42
CA PHE A 111 -2.01 -6.00 -5.96
C PHE A 111 -1.01 -7.14 -6.21
N THR A 112 -0.84 -8.03 -5.23
CA THR A 112 0.07 -9.17 -5.31
C THR A 112 -0.33 -10.11 -6.44
N PHE A 113 -1.63 -10.40 -6.59
CA PHE A 113 -2.14 -11.22 -7.68
C PHE A 113 -1.77 -10.62 -9.06
N PHE A 114 -2.02 -9.33 -9.26
CA PHE A 114 -1.69 -8.67 -10.52
C PHE A 114 -0.17 -8.56 -10.76
N ALA A 115 0.62 -8.33 -9.71
CA ALA A 115 2.07 -8.29 -9.81
C ALA A 115 2.65 -9.65 -10.26
N PHE A 116 2.20 -10.75 -9.66
CA PHE A 116 2.60 -12.10 -10.08
C PHE A 116 2.10 -12.43 -11.48
N TRP A 117 0.86 -12.09 -11.80
CA TRP A 117 0.31 -12.30 -13.14
C TRP A 117 1.14 -11.57 -14.20
N LEU A 118 1.49 -10.31 -13.96
CA LEU A 118 2.35 -9.55 -14.87
C LEU A 118 3.76 -10.16 -14.97
N MET A 119 4.32 -10.60 -13.85
CA MET A 119 5.62 -11.27 -13.83
C MET A 119 5.64 -12.53 -14.69
N PHE A 120 4.59 -13.35 -14.63
CA PHE A 120 4.47 -14.53 -15.48
C PHE A 120 4.26 -14.22 -16.97
N LEU A 121 3.59 -13.11 -17.28
CA LEU A 121 3.44 -12.65 -18.67
C LEU A 121 4.76 -12.16 -19.28
N VAL A 122 5.58 -11.46 -18.50
CA VAL A 122 6.89 -10.96 -18.95
C VAL A 122 7.92 -12.09 -19.05
N GLY A 123 7.69 -13.19 -18.33
CA GLY A 123 8.60 -14.31 -18.22
C GLY A 123 9.65 -14.11 -17.13
N MET A 124 9.99 -15.20 -16.44
CA MET A 124 11.14 -15.19 -15.51
C MET A 124 12.37 -15.71 -16.24
N PRO A 125 13.54 -15.12 -16.02
CA PRO A 125 14.79 -15.73 -16.51
C PRO A 125 14.95 -17.08 -15.79
N GLU A 126 14.78 -18.18 -16.54
CA GLU A 126 15.06 -19.51 -16.04
C GLU A 126 16.58 -19.64 -15.82
N SER A 127 17.01 -19.90 -14.61
CA SER A 127 18.34 -20.42 -14.35
C SER A 127 18.40 -21.86 -14.91
N ARG A 128 19.03 -21.99 -16.08
CA ARG A 128 19.29 -23.33 -16.64
C ARG A 128 20.14 -24.09 -15.63
N PRO A 129 19.75 -25.30 -15.21
CA PRO A 129 20.61 -26.12 -14.36
C PRO A 129 21.89 -26.41 -15.16
N ILE A 130 23.00 -25.83 -14.74
CA ILE A 130 24.32 -26.20 -15.28
C ILE A 130 24.64 -27.54 -14.68
N VAL A 131 24.48 -28.61 -15.46
CA VAL A 131 25.02 -29.93 -15.11
C VAL A 131 26.53 -29.78 -15.21
N GLY A 132 27.21 -29.70 -14.05
CA GLY A 132 28.63 -29.70 -14.00
C GLY A 132 29.17 -30.96 -14.67
N GLU A 133 30.30 -30.86 -15.40
CA GLU A 133 30.98 -32.03 -15.99
C GLU A 133 31.15 -33.13 -14.93
N VAL A 134 30.57 -34.28 -15.20
CA VAL A 134 30.82 -35.48 -14.43
C VAL A 134 32.22 -35.96 -14.86
N SER A 135 33.24 -35.30 -14.31
CA SER A 135 34.64 -35.76 -14.50
C SER A 135 34.87 -36.99 -13.64
N GLY A 136 35.02 -38.12 -14.30
CA GLY A 136 35.85 -39.22 -13.82
C GLY A 136 35.20 -40.30 -12.96
N ILE A 137 34.25 -41.07 -13.47
CA ILE A 137 34.05 -42.45 -13.06
C ILE A 137 33.87 -43.31 -14.35
N ALA A 138 34.88 -43.38 -15.15
CA ALA A 138 35.01 -44.43 -16.19
C ALA A 138 36.45 -44.53 -16.66
N ALA A 139 37.35 -44.97 -15.80
CA ALA A 139 38.65 -45.52 -16.18
C ALA A 139 39.16 -46.44 -15.05
N SER A 140 38.61 -47.64 -14.96
CA SER A 140 39.30 -48.82 -14.40
C SER A 140 38.65 -50.06 -14.92
#